data_85b6ae2342ea9b4565439a9a6a6d0eed
#
_entry.id   85b6ae2342ea9b4565439a9a6a6d0eed
#
_cell.length_a   1.000
_cell.length_b   1.000
_cell.length_c   1.000
_cell.angle_alpha   90.00
_cell.angle_beta   90.00
_cell.angle_gamma   90.00
#
_symmetry.space_group_name_H-M   'P 1'
#
loop_
_entity.id
_entity.type
_entity.pdbx_description
1 polymer ?
#
loop_
_entity_poly.entity_id
_entity_poly.type
_entity_poly.pdbx_seq_one_letter_code
_entity_poly.pdbx_strand_id
1 'polypeptide(L)'
;IHLLAQVQKMGGLAVGIDVERSNLLSRCEAQGIDIDRYLPSQPDSLDSYEIEDIMTGKKKKVAGAFEIMERLIRTIRKTDQNALVGVILDSIAGSSVASEIEDQVGKATMGNHARVVSQAFRKIMPLVHDMNIAFILVNQLKEKIGVMFGSPNTYIAKNPIDFSSAITMELKQVGIYPNKTNPEGITTQCY
;
A
#
# COMPACT_ATOMS: atom_id res chain seq x y z
N ILE A 1 0.27 -9.50 -4.97
CA ILE A 1 -0.38 -9.79 -6.26
C ILE A 1 -1.20 -11.09 -6.20
N HIS A 2 -0.67 -12.25 -5.75
CA HIS A 2 -1.43 -13.52 -5.69
C HIS A 2 -2.75 -13.43 -4.94
N LEU A 3 -2.83 -12.68 -3.83
CA LEU A 3 -4.09 -12.49 -3.10
C LEU A 3 -5.14 -11.76 -3.95
N LEU A 4 -4.72 -10.77 -4.74
CA LEU A 4 -5.61 -10.08 -5.68
C LEU A 4 -6.11 -11.02 -6.79
N ALA A 5 -5.24 -11.90 -7.31
CA ALA A 5 -5.65 -12.92 -8.27
C ALA A 5 -6.70 -13.89 -7.68
N GLN A 6 -6.62 -14.24 -6.39
CA GLN A 6 -7.66 -15.04 -5.74
C GLN A 6 -9.00 -14.28 -5.63
N VAL A 7 -8.96 -12.98 -5.30
CA VAL A 7 -10.17 -12.14 -5.30
C VAL A 7 -10.83 -12.16 -6.68
N GLN A 8 -10.06 -12.04 -7.76
CA GLN A 8 -10.60 -12.10 -9.13
C GLN A 8 -11.19 -13.46 -9.49
N LYS A 9 -10.55 -14.57 -9.04
CA LYS A 9 -11.10 -15.94 -9.23
C LYS A 9 -12.45 -16.13 -8.51
N MET A 10 -12.68 -15.40 -7.41
CA MET A 10 -13.95 -15.37 -6.69
C MET A 10 -14.97 -14.41 -7.33
N GLY A 11 -14.70 -13.86 -8.50
CA GLY A 11 -15.59 -12.92 -9.21
C GLY A 11 -15.34 -11.46 -8.89
N GLY A 12 -14.39 -11.13 -8.01
CA GLY A 12 -14.09 -9.77 -7.55
C GLY A 12 -13.26 -8.93 -8.51
N LEU A 13 -13.06 -7.67 -8.14
CA LEU A 13 -12.17 -6.71 -8.79
C LEU A 13 -10.88 -6.56 -8.00
N ALA A 14 -9.78 -6.33 -8.69
CA ALA A 14 -8.47 -6.07 -8.09
C ALA A 14 -8.07 -4.61 -8.29
N VAL A 15 -7.64 -3.95 -7.20
CA VAL A 15 -7.11 -2.58 -7.19
C VAL A 15 -5.68 -2.62 -6.68
N GLY A 16 -4.74 -2.12 -7.46
CA GLY A 16 -3.33 -2.01 -7.10
C GLY A 16 -2.90 -0.55 -6.92
N ILE A 17 -2.56 -0.15 -5.72
CA ILE A 17 -1.96 1.14 -5.41
C ILE A 17 -0.46 0.89 -5.20
N ASP A 18 0.34 1.10 -6.25
CA ASP A 18 1.77 0.80 -6.31
C ASP A 18 2.58 2.09 -6.25
N VAL A 19 2.92 2.52 -5.05
CA VAL A 19 3.70 3.75 -4.83
C VAL A 19 5.18 3.56 -5.17
N GLU A 20 5.68 2.33 -5.05
CA GLU A 20 7.07 1.98 -5.38
C GLU A 20 7.29 1.79 -6.89
N ARG A 21 6.22 1.77 -7.69
CA ARG A 21 6.26 1.55 -9.15
C ARG A 21 6.97 0.26 -9.55
N SER A 22 6.86 -0.76 -8.70
CA SER A 22 7.53 -2.05 -8.82
C SER A 22 6.70 -3.10 -9.58
N ASN A 23 5.40 -2.89 -9.68
CA ASN A 23 4.45 -3.85 -10.25
C ASN A 23 4.15 -3.53 -11.73
N LEU A 24 4.96 -4.09 -12.63
CA LEU A 24 4.69 -4.04 -14.07
C LEU A 24 3.47 -4.90 -14.40
N LEU A 25 2.59 -4.43 -15.30
CA LEU A 25 1.39 -5.15 -15.72
C LEU A 25 1.69 -6.55 -16.22
N SER A 26 2.75 -6.74 -17.02
CA SER A 26 3.19 -8.05 -17.50
C SER A 26 3.55 -9.02 -16.37
N ARG A 27 4.13 -8.51 -15.28
CA ARG A 27 4.42 -9.32 -14.08
C ARG A 27 3.14 -9.67 -13.33
N CYS A 28 2.19 -8.75 -13.24
CA CYS A 28 0.89 -9.00 -12.62
C CYS A 28 0.13 -10.10 -13.38
N GLU A 29 0.10 -10.02 -14.71
CA GLU A 29 -0.51 -11.02 -15.58
C GLU A 29 0.16 -12.40 -15.43
N ALA A 30 1.49 -12.46 -15.44
CA ALA A 30 2.23 -13.70 -15.21
C ALA A 30 1.97 -14.34 -13.84
N GLN A 31 1.53 -13.55 -12.84
CA GLN A 31 1.12 -14.00 -11.52
C GLN A 31 -0.38 -14.32 -11.41
N GLY A 32 -1.10 -14.30 -12.53
CA GLY A 32 -2.51 -14.71 -12.62
C GLY A 32 -3.52 -13.60 -12.41
N ILE A 33 -3.12 -12.34 -12.53
CA ILE A 33 -4.04 -11.21 -12.57
C ILE A 33 -4.72 -11.15 -13.93
N ASP A 34 -6.03 -11.08 -13.92
CA ASP A 34 -6.85 -10.69 -15.07
C ASP A 34 -6.77 -9.16 -15.21
N ILE A 35 -6.10 -8.71 -16.27
CA ILE A 35 -5.80 -7.29 -16.50
C ILE A 35 -7.09 -6.49 -16.79
N ASP A 36 -8.09 -7.09 -17.43
CA ASP A 36 -9.36 -6.42 -17.73
C ASP A 36 -10.18 -6.10 -16.46
N ARG A 37 -9.85 -6.77 -15.34
CA ARG A 37 -10.48 -6.58 -14.03
C ARG A 37 -9.51 -6.06 -12.98
N TYR A 38 -8.41 -5.45 -13.42
CA TYR A 38 -7.39 -4.86 -12.58
C TYR A 38 -7.32 -3.35 -12.76
N LEU A 39 -7.38 -2.61 -11.66
CA LEU A 39 -7.30 -1.16 -11.62
C LEU A 39 -5.97 -0.73 -10.99
N PRO A 40 -4.90 -0.54 -11.77
CA PRO A 40 -3.62 -0.07 -11.27
C PRO A 40 -3.62 1.44 -11.05
N SER A 41 -2.91 1.90 -10.03
CA SER A 41 -2.62 3.31 -9.78
C SER A 41 -1.24 3.48 -9.18
N GLN A 42 -0.51 4.52 -9.57
CA GLN A 42 0.86 4.80 -9.13
C GLN A 42 0.98 6.25 -8.63
N PRO A 43 0.40 6.56 -7.45
CA PRO A 43 0.52 7.89 -6.85
C PRO A 43 1.95 8.15 -6.34
N ASP A 44 2.30 9.44 -6.21
CA ASP A 44 3.62 9.86 -5.72
C ASP A 44 3.68 9.96 -4.19
N SER A 45 2.53 10.00 -3.51
CA SER A 45 2.45 10.16 -2.05
C SER A 45 1.24 9.41 -1.44
N LEU A 46 1.26 9.25 -0.12
CA LEU A 46 0.14 8.69 0.64
C LEU A 46 -1.06 9.65 0.71
N ASP A 47 -0.81 10.91 0.98
CA ASP A 47 -1.81 11.97 1.05
C ASP A 47 -1.69 12.95 -0.14
N SER A 48 -2.73 13.74 -0.34
CA SER A 48 -2.78 14.68 -1.45
C SER A 48 -1.90 15.89 -1.17
N TYR A 49 -1.27 16.43 -2.22
CA TYR A 49 -0.40 17.59 -2.17
C TYR A 49 -0.72 18.57 -3.30
N GLU A 50 -0.14 19.77 -3.26
CA GLU A 50 -0.29 20.79 -4.29
C GLU A 50 1.00 20.95 -5.08
N ILE A 51 0.88 21.07 -6.40
CA ILE A 51 1.96 21.49 -7.30
C ILE A 51 1.61 22.80 -7.93
N GLU A 52 2.60 23.67 -8.10
CA GLU A 52 2.48 24.92 -8.84
C GLU A 52 2.99 24.71 -10.25
N ASP A 53 2.15 25.04 -11.23
CA ASP A 53 2.54 25.04 -12.65
C ASP A 53 3.51 26.21 -12.88
N ILE A 54 4.74 25.88 -13.26
CA ILE A 54 5.85 26.84 -13.43
C ILE A 54 5.52 27.90 -14.48
N MET A 55 4.73 27.57 -15.50
CA MET A 55 4.41 28.48 -16.62
C MET A 55 3.24 29.40 -16.28
N THR A 56 2.28 28.91 -15.50
CA THR A 56 1.02 29.65 -15.25
C THR A 56 0.88 30.16 -13.81
N GLY A 57 1.74 29.71 -12.88
CA GLY A 57 1.63 30.00 -11.44
C GLY A 57 0.37 29.39 -10.78
N LYS A 58 -0.39 28.57 -11.49
CA LYS A 58 -1.61 27.97 -10.95
C LYS A 58 -1.30 26.74 -10.12
N LYS A 59 -1.91 26.69 -8.94
CA LYS A 59 -1.84 25.51 -8.07
C LYS A 59 -2.81 24.43 -8.54
N LYS A 60 -2.32 23.20 -8.57
CA LYS A 60 -3.10 22.00 -8.90
C LYS A 60 -2.96 21.00 -7.78
N LYS A 61 -4.09 20.51 -7.27
CA LYS A 61 -4.11 19.41 -6.29
C LYS A 61 -3.84 18.09 -7.00
N VAL A 62 -2.88 17.32 -6.47
CA VAL A 62 -2.54 15.95 -6.88
C VAL A 62 -3.07 15.01 -5.80
N ALA A 63 -3.85 14.00 -6.22
CA ALA A 63 -4.43 13.05 -5.29
C ALA A 63 -3.39 12.02 -4.83
N GLY A 64 -3.29 11.80 -3.53
CA GLY A 64 -2.46 10.76 -2.94
C GLY A 64 -3.16 9.40 -2.92
N ALA A 65 -2.40 8.36 -2.52
CA ALA A 65 -2.83 6.96 -2.52
C ALA A 65 -4.17 6.73 -1.81
N PHE A 66 -4.34 7.30 -0.63
CA PHE A 66 -5.57 7.13 0.16
C PHE A 66 -6.79 7.82 -0.47
N GLU A 67 -6.61 8.99 -1.08
CA GLU A 67 -7.71 9.66 -1.80
C GLU A 67 -8.11 8.89 -3.05
N ILE A 68 -7.13 8.38 -3.80
CA ILE A 68 -7.37 7.54 -4.99
C ILE A 68 -8.13 6.27 -4.59
N MET A 69 -7.67 5.59 -3.55
CA MET A 69 -8.32 4.37 -3.04
C MET A 69 -9.77 4.64 -2.64
N GLU A 70 -10.04 5.71 -1.87
CA GLU A 70 -11.39 6.08 -1.48
C GLU A 70 -12.28 6.34 -2.69
N ARG A 71 -11.79 7.08 -3.68
CA ARG A 71 -12.53 7.40 -4.91
C ARG A 71 -12.85 6.14 -5.72
N LEU A 72 -11.89 5.22 -5.87
CA LEU A 72 -12.08 3.96 -6.59
C LEU A 72 -13.14 3.10 -5.89
N ILE A 73 -13.03 2.90 -4.58
CA ILE A 73 -14.00 2.13 -3.80
C ILE A 73 -15.41 2.71 -3.96
N ARG A 74 -15.57 4.01 -3.78
CA ARG A 74 -16.86 4.69 -3.91
C ARG A 74 -17.43 4.60 -5.34
N THR A 75 -16.57 4.64 -6.35
CA THR A 75 -16.99 4.49 -7.76
C THR A 75 -17.46 3.08 -8.05
N ILE A 76 -16.72 2.07 -7.62
CA ILE A 76 -17.13 0.66 -7.77
C ILE A 76 -18.49 0.44 -7.09
N ARG A 77 -18.70 0.97 -5.88
CA ARG A 77 -19.96 0.81 -5.13
C ARG A 77 -21.15 1.49 -5.76
N LYS A 78 -20.95 2.56 -6.54
CA LYS A 78 -22.05 3.17 -7.32
C LYS A 78 -22.52 2.26 -8.47
N THR A 79 -21.60 1.46 -9.02
CA THR A 79 -21.89 0.55 -10.14
C THR A 79 -22.38 -0.81 -9.65
N ASP A 80 -21.74 -1.35 -8.61
CA ASP A 80 -22.10 -2.62 -7.99
C ASP A 80 -21.88 -2.54 -6.47
N GLN A 81 -23.00 -2.54 -5.72
CA GLN A 81 -22.97 -2.45 -4.25
C GLN A 81 -22.39 -3.69 -3.57
N ASN A 82 -22.44 -4.84 -4.24
CA ASN A 82 -22.04 -6.14 -3.67
C ASN A 82 -20.73 -6.67 -4.23
N ALA A 83 -20.07 -5.95 -5.15
CA ALA A 83 -18.81 -6.39 -5.74
C ALA A 83 -17.78 -6.78 -4.64
N LEU A 84 -17.17 -7.93 -4.77
CA LEU A 84 -15.98 -8.26 -3.99
C LEU A 84 -14.80 -7.45 -4.54
N VAL A 85 -14.08 -6.74 -3.68
CA VAL A 85 -12.96 -5.89 -4.10
C VAL A 85 -11.73 -6.23 -3.27
N GLY A 86 -10.62 -6.56 -3.94
CA GLY A 86 -9.31 -6.63 -3.32
C GLY A 86 -8.54 -5.35 -3.60
N VAL A 87 -8.02 -4.71 -2.57
CA VAL A 87 -7.17 -3.51 -2.67
C VAL A 87 -5.83 -3.81 -2.03
N ILE A 88 -4.73 -3.56 -2.75
CA ILE A 88 -3.39 -3.59 -2.19
C ILE A 88 -2.78 -2.19 -2.22
N LEU A 89 -2.12 -1.79 -1.13
CA LEU A 89 -1.24 -0.63 -1.06
C LEU A 89 0.20 -1.10 -0.82
N ASP A 90 1.04 -0.90 -1.81
CA ASP A 90 2.45 -1.34 -1.85
C ASP A 90 3.37 -0.14 -2.11
N SER A 91 4.08 0.35 -1.10
CA SER A 91 4.05 0.07 0.34
C SER A 91 3.95 1.37 1.13
N ILE A 92 3.54 1.31 2.42
CA ILE A 92 3.60 2.49 3.29
C ILE A 92 5.04 2.95 3.51
N ALA A 93 5.97 2.00 3.65
CA ALA A 93 7.36 2.31 3.95
C ALA A 93 8.11 2.96 2.78
N GLY A 94 7.76 2.62 1.55
CA GLY A 94 8.35 3.21 0.33
C GLY A 94 7.65 4.48 -0.13
N SER A 95 6.56 4.88 0.53
CA SER A 95 5.77 6.05 0.14
C SER A 95 6.26 7.33 0.77
N SER A 96 6.21 8.43 0.05
CA SER A 96 6.33 9.78 0.60
C SER A 96 5.00 10.27 1.18
N VAL A 97 5.05 11.30 2.01
CA VAL A 97 3.89 12.09 2.42
C VAL A 97 3.98 13.49 1.80
N ALA A 98 2.86 14.18 1.66
CA ALA A 98 2.78 15.51 1.03
C ALA A 98 3.84 16.48 1.55
N SER A 99 4.04 16.52 2.86
CA SER A 99 5.04 17.39 3.50
C SER A 99 6.49 17.08 3.10
N GLU A 100 6.79 15.86 2.66
CA GLU A 100 8.12 15.50 2.15
C GLU A 100 8.32 15.94 0.70
N ILE A 101 7.24 16.06 -0.06
CA ILE A 101 7.26 16.53 -1.44
C ILE A 101 7.30 18.08 -1.48
N GLU A 102 6.55 18.74 -0.60
CA GLU A 102 6.38 20.19 -0.54
C GLU A 102 7.55 20.88 0.18
N ASP A 103 8.22 20.20 1.12
CA ASP A 103 9.33 20.74 1.89
C ASP A 103 10.69 20.57 1.17
N GLN A 104 11.64 21.45 1.54
CA GLN A 104 13.03 21.30 1.09
C GLN A 104 13.67 20.03 1.67
N VAL A 105 14.51 19.37 0.87
CA VAL A 105 15.28 18.20 1.29
C VAL A 105 16.06 18.50 2.57
N GLY A 106 15.91 17.65 3.60
CA GLY A 106 16.63 17.77 4.87
C GLY A 106 15.82 18.26 6.06
N LYS A 107 14.56 18.67 5.89
CA LYS A 107 13.66 18.90 7.03
C LYS A 107 13.25 17.58 7.68
N ALA A 108 13.34 17.53 9.00
CA ALA A 108 12.89 16.36 9.76
C ALA A 108 11.36 16.27 9.79
N THR A 109 10.82 15.24 9.14
CA THR A 109 9.37 14.96 9.07
C THR A 109 8.96 13.81 9.99
N MET A 110 9.67 13.65 11.12
CA MET A 110 9.42 12.55 12.05
C MET A 110 7.93 12.48 12.48
N GLY A 111 7.33 11.32 12.31
CA GLY A 111 5.95 11.04 12.71
C GLY A 111 4.87 11.43 11.69
N ASN A 112 5.18 12.15 10.62
CA ASN A 112 4.18 12.55 9.61
C ASN A 112 3.51 11.34 8.95
N HIS A 113 4.26 10.29 8.59
CA HIS A 113 3.68 9.06 8.07
C HIS A 113 2.63 8.44 9.02
N ALA A 114 2.97 8.29 10.31
CA ALA A 114 2.05 7.73 11.28
C ALA A 114 0.78 8.57 11.45
N ARG A 115 0.92 9.90 11.39
CA ARG A 115 -0.22 10.84 11.44
C ARG A 115 -1.10 10.71 10.20
N VAL A 116 -0.51 10.70 9.00
CA VAL A 116 -1.22 10.57 7.72
C VAL A 116 -1.97 9.24 7.68
N VAL A 117 -1.30 8.12 8.00
CA VAL A 117 -1.92 6.80 8.05
C VAL A 117 -3.06 6.75 9.07
N SER A 118 -2.87 7.29 10.28
CA SER A 118 -3.93 7.34 11.29
C SER A 118 -5.15 8.14 10.84
N GLN A 119 -4.95 9.25 10.14
CA GLN A 119 -6.03 10.07 9.61
C GLN A 119 -6.76 9.36 8.46
N ALA A 120 -6.00 8.74 7.54
CA ALA A 120 -6.55 8.00 6.42
C ALA A 120 -7.37 6.79 6.89
N PHE A 121 -6.85 6.03 7.85
CA PHE A 121 -7.54 4.84 8.38
C PHE A 121 -8.88 5.18 9.02
N ARG A 122 -9.00 6.31 9.74
CA ARG A 122 -10.30 6.75 10.26
C ARG A 122 -11.37 6.98 9.17
N LYS A 123 -10.94 7.30 7.94
CA LYS A 123 -11.86 7.49 6.80
C LYS A 123 -12.11 6.20 6.02
N ILE A 124 -11.07 5.38 5.86
CA ILE A 124 -11.07 4.23 4.96
C ILE A 124 -11.58 2.96 5.64
N MET A 125 -11.23 2.74 6.91
CA MET A 125 -11.63 1.50 7.60
C MET A 125 -13.14 1.31 7.70
N PRO A 126 -13.97 2.35 7.93
CA PRO A 126 -15.43 2.19 7.82
C PRO A 126 -15.86 1.72 6.43
N LEU A 127 -15.26 2.23 5.35
CA LEU A 127 -15.58 1.79 3.98
C LEU A 127 -15.15 0.34 3.74
N VAL A 128 -13.98 -0.06 4.24
CA VAL A 128 -13.48 -1.44 4.15
C VAL A 128 -14.42 -2.40 4.88
N HIS A 129 -14.82 -2.04 6.11
CA HIS A 129 -15.69 -2.86 6.93
C HIS A 129 -17.08 -3.04 6.32
N ASP A 130 -17.69 -1.96 5.84
CA ASP A 130 -19.09 -1.96 5.40
C ASP A 130 -19.27 -2.41 3.94
N MET A 131 -18.18 -2.55 3.18
CA MET A 131 -18.24 -2.68 1.73
C MET A 131 -17.55 -3.93 1.16
N ASN A 132 -17.49 -5.03 1.88
CA ASN A 132 -16.94 -6.31 1.38
C ASN A 132 -15.59 -6.15 0.64
N ILE A 133 -14.63 -5.48 1.29
CA ILE A 133 -13.32 -5.16 0.74
C ILE A 133 -12.25 -5.94 1.47
N ALA A 134 -11.41 -6.67 0.73
CA ALA A 134 -10.16 -7.21 1.22
C ALA A 134 -9.05 -6.16 1.04
N PHE A 135 -8.69 -5.45 2.11
CA PHE A 135 -7.63 -4.45 2.10
C PHE A 135 -6.31 -5.07 2.56
N ILE A 136 -5.32 -5.07 1.68
CA ILE A 136 -3.98 -5.62 1.89
C ILE A 136 -3.00 -4.46 1.96
N LEU A 137 -2.25 -4.40 3.05
CA LEU A 137 -1.28 -3.36 3.31
C LEU A 137 0.12 -3.97 3.38
N VAL A 138 1.02 -3.49 2.52
CA VAL A 138 2.43 -3.88 2.56
C VAL A 138 3.22 -2.86 3.37
N ASN A 139 4.11 -3.36 4.23
CA ASN A 139 5.01 -2.52 5.02
C ASN A 139 6.35 -3.20 5.21
N GLN A 140 7.38 -2.44 5.56
CA GLN A 140 8.73 -2.96 5.80
C GLN A 140 9.03 -2.98 7.30
N LEU A 141 9.56 -4.09 7.78
CA LEU A 141 10.08 -4.19 9.13
C LEU A 141 11.37 -3.37 9.27
N LYS A 142 11.48 -2.68 10.38
CA LYS A 142 12.66 -1.92 10.81
C LYS A 142 13.03 -2.35 12.21
N GLU A 143 14.30 -2.32 12.53
CA GLU A 143 14.77 -2.58 13.89
C GLU A 143 14.88 -1.28 14.68
N LYS A 144 14.35 -1.27 15.90
CA LYS A 144 14.56 -0.19 16.87
C LYS A 144 15.92 -0.38 17.53
N ILE A 145 16.78 0.60 17.42
CA ILE A 145 18.08 0.63 18.10
C ILE A 145 17.84 0.83 19.61
N GLY A 146 18.53 0.07 20.45
CA GLY A 146 18.52 0.24 21.91
C GLY A 146 17.36 -0.45 22.65
N VAL A 147 16.61 -1.35 22.01
CA VAL A 147 15.60 -2.17 22.70
C VAL A 147 16.28 -3.30 23.46
N MET A 148 16.30 -3.22 24.79
CA MET A 148 16.88 -4.26 25.66
C MET A 148 15.91 -5.40 25.99
N PHE A 149 14.59 -5.16 25.90
CA PHE A 149 13.54 -6.14 26.20
C PHE A 149 12.41 -6.06 25.15
N GLY A 150 11.84 -7.23 24.79
CA GLY A 150 10.77 -7.37 23.79
C GLY A 150 11.31 -7.47 22.37
N SER A 151 10.39 -7.41 21.38
CA SER A 151 10.77 -7.46 19.97
C SER A 151 11.35 -6.12 19.50
N PRO A 152 12.57 -6.09 18.93
CA PRO A 152 13.12 -4.89 18.33
C PRO A 152 12.38 -4.49 17.03
N ASN A 153 11.61 -5.41 16.45
CA ASN A 153 10.94 -5.19 15.18
C ASN A 153 9.82 -4.14 15.30
N THR A 154 9.84 -3.21 14.38
CA THR A 154 8.82 -2.18 14.23
C THR A 154 8.60 -1.89 12.74
N TYR A 155 7.57 -1.13 12.42
CA TYR A 155 7.32 -0.63 11.07
C TYR A 155 6.62 0.73 11.13
N ILE A 156 6.57 1.41 10.00
CA ILE A 156 5.96 2.74 9.90
C ILE A 156 4.47 2.64 10.25
N ALA A 157 4.00 3.57 11.08
CA ALA A 157 2.62 3.65 11.53
C ALA A 157 2.10 2.37 12.24
N LYS A 158 2.98 1.68 12.99
CA LYS A 158 2.65 0.41 13.66
C LYS A 158 1.34 0.47 14.45
N ASN A 159 1.17 1.43 15.34
CA ASN A 159 0.00 1.49 16.21
C ASN A 159 -1.35 1.56 15.45
N PRO A 160 -1.56 2.51 14.50
CA PRO A 160 -2.82 2.54 13.75
C PRO A 160 -3.02 1.30 12.87
N ILE A 161 -1.95 0.69 12.34
CA ILE A 161 -2.05 -0.52 11.54
C ILE A 161 -2.44 -1.70 12.41
N ASP A 162 -1.73 -1.97 13.51
CA ASP A 162 -2.04 -3.09 14.42
C ASP A 162 -3.46 -3.03 14.96
N PHE A 163 -3.91 -1.82 15.30
CA PHE A 163 -5.27 -1.61 15.82
C PHE A 163 -6.36 -1.93 14.77
N SER A 164 -6.06 -1.74 13.50
CA SER A 164 -7.04 -1.91 12.41
C SER A 164 -6.91 -3.24 11.67
N SER A 165 -5.79 -3.95 11.85
CA SER A 165 -5.52 -5.21 11.14
C SER A 165 -6.24 -6.38 11.77
N ALA A 166 -6.98 -7.14 10.95
CA ALA A 166 -7.56 -8.43 11.36
C ALA A 166 -6.51 -9.55 11.33
N ILE A 167 -5.56 -9.47 10.40
CA ILE A 167 -4.47 -10.45 10.21
C ILE A 167 -3.18 -9.69 9.93
N THR A 168 -2.11 -10.07 10.61
CA THR A 168 -0.75 -9.59 10.35
C THR A 168 0.13 -10.79 10.01
N MET A 169 0.86 -10.70 8.89
CA MET A 169 1.80 -11.72 8.45
C MET A 169 3.20 -11.13 8.38
N GLU A 170 4.15 -11.76 9.04
CA GLU A 170 5.57 -11.44 8.93
C GLU A 170 6.24 -12.43 7.98
N LEU A 171 6.92 -11.91 6.94
CA LEU A 171 7.64 -12.69 5.96
C LEU A 171 9.14 -12.55 6.20
N LYS A 172 9.83 -13.66 6.43
CA LYS A 172 11.29 -13.72 6.59
C LYS A 172 11.93 -14.53 5.49
N GLN A 173 12.94 -13.97 4.85
CA GLN A 173 13.81 -14.74 3.97
C GLN A 173 14.64 -15.72 4.81
N VAL A 174 14.50 -17.01 4.55
CA VAL A 174 15.24 -18.06 5.23
C VAL A 174 16.30 -18.75 4.36
N GLY A 175 16.24 -18.49 3.04
CA GLY A 175 17.22 -19.08 2.12
C GLY A 175 17.13 -18.50 0.71
N ILE A 176 17.97 -19.04 -0.16
CA ILE A 176 18.00 -18.75 -1.60
C ILE A 176 17.78 -20.06 -2.34
N TYR A 177 16.85 -20.07 -3.29
CA TYR A 177 16.49 -21.25 -4.07
C TYR A 177 17.10 -21.20 -5.49
N PRO A 178 17.60 -22.30 -6.04
CA PRO A 178 17.88 -23.58 -5.35
C PRO A 178 19.10 -23.50 -4.43
N ASN A 179 20.04 -22.57 -4.67
CA ASN A 179 21.24 -22.35 -3.88
C ASN A 179 21.86 -20.98 -4.19
N LYS A 180 22.89 -20.57 -3.41
CA LYS A 180 23.55 -19.26 -3.56
C LYS A 180 24.37 -19.12 -4.86
N THR A 181 24.79 -20.22 -5.47
CA THR A 181 25.66 -20.22 -6.66
C THR A 181 24.85 -19.98 -7.94
N ASN A 182 23.60 -20.46 -7.98
CA ASN A 182 22.68 -20.26 -9.09
C ASN A 182 21.29 -19.89 -8.54
N PRO A 183 21.09 -18.62 -8.14
CA PRO A 183 19.85 -18.19 -7.52
C PRO A 183 18.73 -18.04 -8.56
N GLU A 184 17.62 -18.74 -8.35
CA GLU A 184 16.37 -18.60 -9.11
C GLU A 184 15.28 -17.88 -8.31
N GLY A 185 15.44 -17.84 -6.99
CA GLY A 185 14.50 -17.20 -6.08
C GLY A 185 14.96 -17.23 -4.64
N ILE A 186 14.06 -16.87 -3.75
CA ILE A 186 14.28 -16.89 -2.31
C ILE A 186 13.30 -17.84 -1.61
N THR A 187 13.74 -18.45 -0.53
CA THR A 187 12.88 -19.21 0.37
C THR A 187 12.40 -18.27 1.47
N THR A 188 11.09 -18.16 1.64
CA THR A 188 10.47 -17.26 2.62
C THR A 188 9.65 -18.07 3.61
N GLN A 189 9.73 -17.72 4.89
CA GLN A 189 8.89 -18.25 5.94
C GLN A 189 7.89 -17.18 6.38
N CYS A 190 6.62 -17.58 6.54
CA CYS A 190 5.53 -16.75 7.04
C CYS A 190 5.28 -17.05 8.52
N TYR A 191 5.08 -16.00 9.33
CA TYR A 191 4.77 -16.07 10.75
C TYR A 191 3.47 -15.33 11.05
#